data_bf38c1e19ac22c6a2e774b64ca6fa88e
#
_entry.id   bf38c1e19ac22c6a2e774b64ca6fa88e
#
_cell.length_a   1.000
_cell.length_b   1.000
_cell.length_c   1.000
_cell.angle_alpha   90.00
_cell.angle_beta   90.00
_cell.angle_gamma   90.00
#
_symmetry.space_group_name_H-M   'P 1'
#
loop_
_entity.id
_entity.type
_entity.pdbx_description
1 polymer ?
#
loop_
_entity_poly.entity_id
_entity_poly.type
_entity_poly.pdbx_seq_one_letter_code
_entity_poly.pdbx_strand_id
1 'polypeptide(L)'
;YPSANILVTTKKDFDYPSANILVTTKKDFESHNRKKFCARIATGDYDAVIIGHSQFERIPISRERQERLLREQINEITDGIAEVEASGGERFTVKQLERTKKSLEARLEKLQAEGRKDDVITFEQLGVDRLFVDESHNYKNLFLYTKMRNVAGLSTTDAQKSSDMFAKCRYMDEITGSRGVVFATGTPVSNSMTELYTIQRYLQYERLQELNMTHFDCWASRFGETVTALELAPEGTGYRARTRFSKFFNLPELMNLFKEVADIKTADQLDLPTPEVEYHNIVAKPTEHQQDMVKALSERAAKVHSGTVDPSTDNMLKITSDGRKLGLDQRIINPMLPDEPGTKVNQCVDNILQIWRDGQPEKLTQLVFCDISTPQAAGSKKVAKTLDNPILHALEQAVPEPEKPLAFTVYEDIRQKLIAQGMPASQIAFIHEANTEVRKKELFSKVRSGQVRVLLGSTQKMGAGTNVQDLLVALHDLDCPWRPGDVGRILRTFKIKKNVEVTDNGKDDF
;
A
#
# COMPACT_ATOMS: atom_id res chain seq x y z
N TYR A 1 -18.92 24.85 -6.95
CA TYR A 1 -18.03 26.01 -7.10
C TYR A 1 -17.04 25.69 -8.21
N PRO A 2 -17.01 26.44 -9.32
CA PRO A 2 -16.29 26.05 -10.53
C PRO A 2 -14.76 26.08 -10.47
N SER A 3 -14.14 26.32 -9.32
CA SER A 3 -12.68 26.51 -9.22
C SER A 3 -12.04 26.07 -7.90
N ALA A 4 -12.68 25.20 -7.15
CA ALA A 4 -12.10 24.73 -5.89
C ALA A 4 -11.12 23.59 -6.13
N ASN A 5 -9.86 23.91 -6.40
CA ASN A 5 -8.74 22.97 -6.21
C ASN A 5 -8.43 22.90 -4.72
N ILE A 6 -9.04 21.96 -4.01
CA ILE A 6 -8.73 21.75 -2.60
C ILE A 6 -7.51 20.86 -2.50
N LEU A 7 -6.33 21.46 -2.49
CA LEU A 7 -5.08 20.78 -2.14
C LEU A 7 -4.81 21.02 -0.67
N VAL A 8 -4.95 20.00 0.15
CA VAL A 8 -4.80 20.11 1.59
C VAL A 8 -3.37 19.84 1.99
N THR A 9 -2.64 20.85 2.39
CA THR A 9 -1.33 20.68 3.02
C THR A 9 -1.22 21.26 4.41
N THR A 10 -1.66 22.46 4.65
CA THR A 10 -1.82 23.04 6.00
C THR A 10 -2.86 24.16 6.00
N LYS A 11 -3.37 24.53 7.18
CA LYS A 11 -4.32 25.67 7.33
C LYS A 11 -3.79 26.98 6.76
N LYS A 12 -2.47 27.12 6.54
CA LYS A 12 -1.83 28.32 5.99
C LYS A 12 -1.83 28.38 4.45
N ASP A 13 -2.06 27.25 3.81
CA ASP A 13 -1.95 27.09 2.35
C ASP A 13 -3.33 27.13 1.67
N PHE A 14 -4.38 27.53 2.41
CA PHE A 14 -5.72 27.70 1.85
C PHE A 14 -5.88 29.07 1.19
N ASP A 15 -6.27 29.08 -0.08
CA ASP A 15 -6.62 30.30 -0.82
C ASP A 15 -7.93 30.95 -0.35
N TYR A 16 -8.59 30.39 0.67
CA TYR A 16 -9.83 30.87 1.28
C TYR A 16 -9.62 31.23 2.74
N PRO A 17 -9.08 32.43 3.05
CA PRO A 17 -8.78 32.82 4.43
C PRO A 17 -10.02 32.91 5.35
N SER A 18 -11.21 33.05 4.79
CA SER A 18 -12.48 33.09 5.52
C SER A 18 -13.07 31.73 5.86
N ALA A 19 -12.60 30.64 5.26
CA ALA A 19 -13.14 29.31 5.49
C ALA A 19 -12.81 28.76 6.89
N ASN A 20 -13.82 28.29 7.59
CA ASN A 20 -13.67 27.64 8.90
C ASN A 20 -13.34 26.14 8.74
N ILE A 21 -12.04 25.82 8.72
CA ILE A 21 -11.53 24.47 8.44
C ILE A 21 -11.00 23.84 9.70
N LEU A 22 -11.51 22.64 10.02
CA LEU A 22 -11.04 21.81 11.12
C LEU A 22 -10.06 20.74 10.61
N VAL A 23 -8.79 20.84 11.00
CA VAL A 23 -7.77 19.81 10.72
C VAL A 23 -7.61 18.92 11.94
N THR A 24 -7.76 17.61 11.74
CA THR A 24 -7.72 16.63 12.82
C THR A 24 -6.30 16.13 13.10
N THR A 25 -6.09 15.68 14.33
CA THR A 25 -4.84 15.07 14.77
C THR A 25 -5.09 13.64 15.28
N LYS A 26 -4.02 12.84 15.42
CA LYS A 26 -4.14 11.49 16.00
C LYS A 26 -4.69 11.50 17.42
N LYS A 27 -4.39 12.56 18.20
CA LYS A 27 -4.85 12.72 19.60
C LYS A 27 -6.36 12.91 19.69
N ASP A 28 -6.98 13.54 18.71
CA ASP A 28 -8.43 13.78 18.70
C ASP A 28 -9.22 12.47 18.60
N PHE A 29 -8.60 11.41 18.04
CA PHE A 29 -9.20 10.08 17.88
C PHE A 29 -8.72 9.03 18.90
N GLU A 30 -8.01 9.44 19.95
CA GLU A 30 -7.77 8.58 21.10
C GLU A 30 -9.10 8.29 21.83
N SER A 31 -9.21 7.11 22.46
CA SER A 31 -10.50 6.62 22.99
C SER A 31 -11.21 7.60 23.90
N HIS A 32 -10.48 8.37 24.74
CA HIS A 32 -11.03 9.34 25.67
C HIS A 32 -11.41 10.69 25.02
N ASN A 33 -10.83 11.04 23.87
CA ASN A 33 -11.09 12.29 23.17
C ASN A 33 -12.13 12.15 22.05
N ARG A 34 -12.22 10.96 21.43
CA ARG A 34 -13.01 10.72 20.23
C ARG A 34 -14.47 11.15 20.34
N LYS A 35 -15.15 10.81 21.44
CA LYS A 35 -16.55 11.19 21.67
C LYS A 35 -16.73 12.71 21.67
N LYS A 36 -15.89 13.42 22.43
CA LYS A 36 -15.91 14.89 22.49
C LYS A 36 -15.59 15.53 21.15
N PHE A 37 -14.66 14.94 20.42
CA PHE A 37 -14.24 15.44 19.12
C PHE A 37 -15.33 15.25 18.04
N CYS A 38 -15.96 14.07 17.97
CA CYS A 38 -17.09 13.84 17.08
C CYS A 38 -18.29 14.76 17.41
N ALA A 39 -18.56 14.99 18.69
CA ALA A 39 -19.58 15.96 19.11
C ALA A 39 -19.24 17.38 18.62
N ARG A 40 -17.97 17.78 18.70
CA ARG A 40 -17.50 19.06 18.17
C ARG A 40 -17.71 19.20 16.67
N ILE A 41 -17.50 18.13 15.89
CA ILE A 41 -17.78 18.14 14.44
C ILE A 41 -19.28 18.32 14.22
N ALA A 42 -20.11 17.51 14.89
CA ALA A 42 -21.56 17.51 14.71
C ALA A 42 -22.26 18.81 15.10
N THR A 43 -21.69 19.57 16.04
CA THR A 43 -22.29 20.84 16.56
C THR A 43 -21.54 22.08 16.12
N GLY A 44 -20.42 21.92 15.41
CA GLY A 44 -19.60 23.03 14.94
C GLY A 44 -20.04 23.52 13.56
N ASP A 45 -19.87 24.80 13.32
CA ASP A 45 -20.10 25.43 12.00
C ASP A 45 -18.79 25.41 11.20
N TYR A 46 -18.46 24.24 10.59
CA TYR A 46 -17.28 24.05 9.80
C TYR A 46 -17.60 23.93 8.31
N ASP A 47 -16.90 24.70 7.49
CA ASP A 47 -16.97 24.58 6.02
C ASP A 47 -16.31 23.27 5.53
N ALA A 48 -15.26 22.82 6.22
CA ALA A 48 -14.60 21.56 5.92
C ALA A 48 -13.92 20.94 7.15
N VAL A 49 -13.91 19.59 7.19
CA VAL A 49 -13.17 18.81 8.20
C VAL A 49 -12.18 17.90 7.48
N ILE A 50 -10.90 18.03 7.80
CA ILE A 50 -9.83 17.25 7.20
C ILE A 50 -9.42 16.14 8.17
N ILE A 51 -9.60 14.89 7.71
CA ILE A 51 -9.40 13.69 8.53
C ILE A 51 -8.47 12.74 7.80
N GLY A 52 -7.45 12.21 8.48
CA GLY A 52 -6.62 11.14 7.93
C GLY A 52 -7.40 9.81 7.84
N HIS A 53 -7.10 8.96 6.85
CA HIS A 53 -7.80 7.69 6.61
C HIS A 53 -7.94 6.83 7.87
N SER A 54 -6.84 6.63 8.61
CA SER A 54 -6.82 5.80 9.83
C SER A 54 -7.62 6.41 11.00
N GLN A 55 -7.90 7.71 10.98
CA GLN A 55 -8.79 8.37 11.92
C GLN A 55 -10.25 8.25 11.46
N PHE A 56 -10.50 8.39 10.16
CA PHE A 56 -11.83 8.29 9.58
C PHE A 56 -12.46 6.90 9.80
N GLU A 57 -11.67 5.83 9.74
CA GLU A 57 -12.08 4.47 10.06
C GLU A 57 -12.58 4.30 11.52
N ARG A 58 -12.24 5.24 12.43
CA ARG A 58 -12.67 5.21 13.83
C ARG A 58 -14.01 5.90 14.07
N ILE A 59 -14.59 6.55 13.09
CA ILE A 59 -15.94 7.10 13.13
C ILE A 59 -16.88 5.98 12.70
N PRO A 60 -17.66 5.40 13.59
CA PRO A 60 -18.54 4.29 13.25
C PRO A 60 -19.70 4.76 12.37
N ILE A 61 -20.20 3.88 11.55
CA ILE A 61 -21.54 4.00 10.96
C ILE A 61 -22.55 3.38 11.91
N SER A 62 -23.84 3.75 11.78
CA SER A 62 -24.90 3.22 12.65
C SER A 62 -24.95 1.68 12.58
N ARG A 63 -25.31 1.09 13.71
CA ARG A 63 -25.38 -0.36 13.86
C ARG A 63 -26.42 -0.97 12.89
N GLU A 64 -27.52 -0.31 12.71
CA GLU A 64 -28.61 -0.72 11.83
C GLU A 64 -28.11 -0.84 10.38
N ARG A 65 -27.24 0.09 9.93
CA ARG A 65 -26.63 0.03 8.61
C ARG A 65 -25.60 -1.07 8.49
N GLN A 66 -24.76 -1.27 9.51
CA GLN A 66 -23.80 -2.36 9.53
C GLN A 66 -24.52 -3.72 9.46
N GLU A 67 -25.57 -3.88 10.24
CA GLU A 67 -26.38 -5.09 10.24
C GLU A 67 -27.06 -5.34 8.89
N ARG A 68 -27.63 -4.31 8.27
CA ARG A 68 -28.24 -4.38 6.94
C ARG A 68 -27.24 -4.86 5.89
N LEU A 69 -26.06 -4.25 5.84
CA LEU A 69 -25.00 -4.62 4.89
C LEU A 69 -24.51 -6.06 5.09
N LEU A 70 -24.32 -6.49 6.35
CA LEU A 70 -23.93 -7.88 6.62
C LEU A 70 -25.02 -8.86 6.18
N ARG A 71 -26.28 -8.54 6.39
CA ARG A 71 -27.41 -9.38 5.92
C ARG A 71 -27.47 -9.43 4.38
N GLU A 72 -27.26 -8.31 3.69
CA GLU A 72 -27.19 -8.27 2.23
C GLU A 72 -26.08 -9.17 1.71
N GLN A 73 -24.88 -9.11 2.29
CA GLN A 73 -23.75 -9.97 1.92
C GLN A 73 -24.01 -11.46 2.22
N ILE A 74 -24.66 -11.78 3.34
CA ILE A 74 -25.03 -13.15 3.68
C ILE A 74 -26.05 -13.70 2.69
N ASN A 75 -27.05 -12.89 2.30
CA ASN A 75 -28.06 -13.28 1.31
C ASN A 75 -27.40 -13.51 -0.06
N GLU A 76 -26.55 -12.60 -0.52
CA GLU A 76 -25.79 -12.72 -1.78
C GLU A 76 -25.01 -14.04 -1.84
N ILE A 77 -24.29 -14.40 -0.76
CA ILE A 77 -23.55 -15.67 -0.70
C ILE A 77 -24.52 -16.86 -0.64
N THR A 78 -25.65 -16.75 0.05
CA THR A 78 -26.64 -17.83 0.16
C THR A 78 -27.25 -18.14 -1.19
N ASP A 79 -27.65 -17.12 -1.94
CA ASP A 79 -28.16 -17.26 -3.30
C ASP A 79 -27.10 -17.87 -4.23
N GLY A 80 -25.85 -17.42 -4.08
CA GLY A 80 -24.73 -17.98 -4.83
C GLY A 80 -24.43 -19.45 -4.51
N ILE A 81 -24.60 -19.90 -3.27
CA ILE A 81 -24.49 -21.32 -2.88
C ILE A 81 -25.59 -22.13 -3.59
N ALA A 82 -26.84 -21.68 -3.49
CA ALA A 82 -27.98 -22.36 -4.12
C ALA A 82 -27.81 -22.49 -5.64
N GLU A 83 -27.30 -21.47 -6.30
CA GLU A 83 -27.05 -21.48 -7.74
C GLU A 83 -25.92 -22.44 -8.15
N VAL A 84 -24.83 -22.48 -7.36
CA VAL A 84 -23.70 -23.43 -7.58
C VAL A 84 -24.16 -24.86 -7.37
N GLU A 85 -24.99 -25.14 -6.38
CA GLU A 85 -25.56 -26.47 -6.14
C GLU A 85 -26.51 -26.91 -7.26
N ALA A 86 -27.37 -26.00 -7.72
CA ALA A 86 -28.30 -26.26 -8.81
C ALA A 86 -27.58 -26.51 -10.15
N SER A 87 -26.44 -25.89 -10.40
CA SER A 87 -25.62 -26.07 -11.59
C SER A 87 -24.69 -27.28 -11.54
N GLY A 88 -24.72 -28.09 -10.47
CA GLY A 88 -23.81 -29.24 -10.31
C GLY A 88 -22.35 -28.86 -10.05
N GLY A 89 -22.12 -27.66 -9.50
CA GLY A 89 -20.78 -27.14 -9.26
C GLY A 89 -19.97 -27.91 -8.22
N GLU A 90 -18.67 -27.68 -8.21
CA GLU A 90 -17.73 -28.45 -7.36
C GLU A 90 -18.00 -28.28 -5.85
N ARG A 91 -18.06 -29.39 -5.13
CA ARG A 91 -18.24 -29.41 -3.64
C ARG A 91 -17.26 -28.55 -2.86
N PHE A 92 -16.07 -28.37 -3.38
CA PHE A 92 -15.07 -27.49 -2.76
C PHE A 92 -15.51 -26.01 -2.80
N THR A 93 -16.27 -25.58 -3.84
CA THR A 93 -16.84 -24.22 -3.98
C THR A 93 -17.86 -23.94 -2.91
N VAL A 94 -18.79 -24.84 -2.77
CA VAL A 94 -19.82 -24.73 -1.76
C VAL A 94 -19.20 -24.60 -0.37
N LYS A 95 -18.23 -25.46 -0.03
CA LYS A 95 -17.52 -25.40 1.26
C LYS A 95 -16.80 -24.07 1.52
N GLN A 96 -16.22 -23.46 0.49
CA GLN A 96 -15.55 -22.17 0.68
C GLN A 96 -16.56 -21.05 0.89
N LEU A 97 -17.66 -21.05 0.14
CA LEU A 97 -18.76 -20.09 0.29
C LEU A 97 -19.42 -20.22 1.66
N GLU A 98 -19.67 -21.46 2.11
CA GLU A 98 -20.16 -21.73 3.48
C GLU A 98 -19.22 -21.20 4.56
N ARG A 99 -17.90 -21.31 4.39
CA ARG A 99 -16.93 -20.73 5.34
C ARG A 99 -17.03 -19.21 5.38
N THR A 100 -17.16 -18.57 4.22
CA THR A 100 -17.32 -17.11 4.13
C THR A 100 -18.64 -16.68 4.76
N LYS A 101 -19.73 -17.39 4.47
CA LYS A 101 -21.05 -17.17 5.08
C LYS A 101 -20.96 -17.26 6.61
N LYS A 102 -20.38 -18.34 7.16
CA LYS A 102 -20.20 -18.51 8.61
C LYS A 102 -19.37 -17.38 9.24
N SER A 103 -18.36 -16.88 8.53
CA SER A 103 -17.58 -15.74 9.00
C SER A 103 -18.40 -14.45 9.07
N LEU A 104 -19.28 -14.20 8.09
CA LEU A 104 -20.17 -13.04 8.11
C LEU A 104 -21.28 -13.17 9.16
N GLU A 105 -21.84 -14.38 9.33
CA GLU A 105 -22.81 -14.68 10.38
C GLU A 105 -22.21 -14.45 11.78
N ALA A 106 -21.00 -14.93 12.02
CA ALA A 106 -20.29 -14.69 13.28
C ALA A 106 -20.04 -13.19 13.53
N ARG A 107 -19.73 -12.42 12.46
CA ARG A 107 -19.60 -10.94 12.57
C ARG A 107 -20.95 -10.29 12.90
N LEU A 108 -22.04 -10.77 12.32
CA LEU A 108 -23.38 -10.29 12.58
C LEU A 108 -23.81 -10.60 14.02
N GLU A 109 -23.59 -11.83 14.49
CA GLU A 109 -23.86 -12.22 15.88
C GLU A 109 -23.05 -11.39 16.87
N LYS A 110 -21.76 -11.18 16.61
CA LYS A 110 -20.91 -10.31 17.41
C LYS A 110 -21.44 -8.87 17.46
N LEU A 111 -21.84 -8.32 16.32
CA LEU A 111 -22.46 -6.99 16.24
C LEU A 111 -23.74 -6.93 17.07
N GLN A 112 -24.55 -7.98 17.08
CA GLN A 112 -25.79 -8.07 17.84
C GLN A 112 -25.57 -8.28 19.34
N ALA A 113 -24.53 -9.05 19.73
CA ALA A 113 -24.17 -9.31 21.10
C ALA A 113 -23.49 -8.14 21.81
N GLU A 114 -22.73 -7.32 21.08
CA GLU A 114 -22.17 -6.07 21.59
C GLU A 114 -23.31 -5.08 21.83
N GLY A 115 -23.93 -5.15 23.01
CA GLY A 115 -24.91 -4.16 23.44
C GLY A 115 -24.36 -2.74 23.31
N ARG A 116 -25.22 -1.70 23.41
CA ARG A 116 -24.91 -0.26 23.28
C ARG A 116 -23.75 0.19 24.18
N LYS A 117 -22.55 -0.36 23.99
CA LYS A 117 -21.36 -0.03 24.80
C LYS A 117 -20.72 1.30 24.42
N ASP A 118 -20.90 1.77 23.20
CA ASP A 118 -20.30 3.01 22.73
C ASP A 118 -21.38 4.01 22.29
N ASP A 119 -21.66 4.95 23.16
CA ASP A 119 -22.41 6.17 22.92
C ASP A 119 -21.55 7.15 22.07
N VAL A 120 -20.95 6.64 20.99
CA VAL A 120 -20.14 7.43 20.06
C VAL A 120 -21.04 7.94 18.96
N ILE A 121 -20.89 9.23 18.63
CA ILE A 121 -21.57 9.84 17.49
C ILE A 121 -21.20 9.11 16.22
N THR A 122 -22.20 8.64 15.48
CA THR A 122 -22.02 7.93 14.22
C THR A 122 -21.78 8.89 13.07
N PHE A 123 -21.32 8.36 11.92
CA PHE A 123 -21.06 9.16 10.72
C PHE A 123 -22.31 9.93 10.26
N GLU A 124 -23.47 9.30 10.34
CA GLU A 124 -24.75 9.91 9.99
C GLU A 124 -25.10 11.12 10.85
N GLN A 125 -24.67 11.09 12.12
CA GLN A 125 -24.92 12.18 13.07
C GLN A 125 -23.95 13.36 12.96
N LEU A 126 -22.87 13.21 12.13
CA LEU A 126 -21.92 14.30 11.91
C LEU A 126 -22.49 15.43 11.05
N GLY A 127 -23.56 15.18 10.29
CA GLY A 127 -24.16 16.19 9.40
C GLY A 127 -23.34 16.46 8.13
N VAL A 128 -22.53 15.50 7.69
CA VAL A 128 -21.70 15.62 6.48
C VAL A 128 -22.58 15.50 5.24
N ASP A 129 -22.48 16.45 4.33
CA ASP A 129 -23.23 16.49 3.06
C ASP A 129 -22.37 16.18 1.83
N ARG A 130 -21.03 16.19 1.96
CA ARG A 130 -20.07 15.83 0.91
C ARG A 130 -18.88 15.09 1.50
N LEU A 131 -18.46 14.03 0.82
CA LEU A 131 -17.30 13.21 1.19
C LEU A 131 -16.26 13.23 0.08
N PHE A 132 -15.12 13.85 0.33
CA PHE A 132 -13.96 13.84 -0.57
C PHE A 132 -12.93 12.86 -0.04
N VAL A 133 -12.51 11.90 -0.87
CA VAL A 133 -11.56 10.85 -0.50
C VAL A 133 -10.37 10.92 -1.43
N ASP A 134 -9.27 11.48 -0.93
CA ASP A 134 -7.99 11.47 -1.64
C ASP A 134 -7.34 10.10 -1.51
N GLU A 135 -6.48 9.71 -2.47
CA GLU A 135 -5.83 8.40 -2.52
C GLU A 135 -6.83 7.24 -2.32
N SER A 136 -7.98 7.33 -2.98
CA SER A 136 -9.12 6.39 -2.83
C SER A 136 -8.77 4.94 -3.17
N HIS A 137 -7.68 4.68 -3.90
CA HIS A 137 -7.14 3.34 -4.14
C HIS A 137 -6.79 2.58 -2.84
N ASN A 138 -6.72 3.25 -1.68
CA ASN A 138 -6.58 2.60 -0.38
C ASN A 138 -7.79 1.74 0.02
N TYR A 139 -8.95 1.93 -0.61
CA TYR A 139 -10.21 1.23 -0.34
C TYR A 139 -10.58 0.16 -1.37
N LYS A 140 -9.65 -0.24 -2.22
CA LYS A 140 -9.86 -1.20 -3.31
C LYS A 140 -10.20 -2.64 -2.88
N ASN A 141 -9.88 -3.03 -1.65
CA ASN A 141 -10.14 -4.37 -1.11
C ASN A 141 -11.54 -4.46 -0.49
N LEU A 142 -12.55 -4.09 -1.25
CA LEU A 142 -13.94 -4.27 -0.87
C LEU A 142 -14.35 -5.73 -1.09
N PHE A 143 -15.19 -6.27 -0.21
CA PHE A 143 -15.74 -7.61 -0.34
C PHE A 143 -16.32 -7.84 -1.75
N LEU A 144 -15.91 -8.94 -2.35
CA LEU A 144 -16.29 -9.37 -3.69
C LEU A 144 -16.66 -10.85 -3.64
N TYR A 145 -17.89 -11.17 -4.01
CA TYR A 145 -18.30 -12.53 -4.27
C TYR A 145 -18.08 -12.87 -5.75
N THR A 146 -17.55 -14.06 -6.04
CA THR A 146 -17.41 -14.59 -7.39
C THR A 146 -17.41 -16.11 -7.42
N LYS A 147 -18.01 -16.69 -8.44
CA LYS A 147 -17.95 -18.13 -8.76
C LYS A 147 -16.67 -18.49 -9.52
N MET A 148 -15.95 -17.50 -10.07
CA MET A 148 -14.72 -17.72 -10.82
C MET A 148 -13.62 -18.24 -9.89
N ARG A 149 -13.03 -19.38 -10.26
CA ARG A 149 -12.03 -20.08 -9.46
C ARG A 149 -10.77 -20.32 -10.21
N ASN A 150 -9.70 -20.49 -9.43
CA ASN A 150 -8.36 -20.69 -10.00
C ASN A 150 -8.00 -19.64 -11.05
N VAL A 151 -8.67 -18.48 -10.97
CA VAL A 151 -8.43 -17.32 -11.82
C VAL A 151 -7.59 -16.32 -11.03
N ALA A 152 -6.36 -16.14 -11.47
CA ALA A 152 -5.48 -15.15 -10.87
C ALA A 152 -5.92 -13.72 -11.26
N GLY A 153 -5.64 -12.75 -10.40
CA GLY A 153 -6.06 -11.36 -10.61
C GLY A 153 -7.43 -11.02 -9.99
N LEU A 154 -8.13 -11.99 -9.41
CA LEU A 154 -9.33 -11.75 -8.62
C LEU A 154 -8.94 -11.61 -7.15
N SER A 155 -9.17 -10.44 -6.56
CA SER A 155 -8.96 -10.22 -5.13
C SER A 155 -10.28 -10.51 -4.40
N THR A 156 -10.29 -11.59 -3.60
CA THR A 156 -11.42 -11.95 -2.73
C THR A 156 -11.20 -11.50 -1.28
N THR A 157 -10.23 -10.61 -1.05
CA THR A 157 -9.95 -10.09 0.29
C THR A 157 -10.99 -9.05 0.71
N ASP A 158 -11.47 -9.17 1.94
CA ASP A 158 -12.33 -8.17 2.59
C ASP A 158 -11.53 -7.39 3.61
N ALA A 159 -11.32 -6.10 3.36
CA ALA A 159 -10.73 -5.20 4.32
C ALA A 159 -11.83 -4.43 5.05
N GLN A 160 -11.88 -4.52 6.37
CA GLN A 160 -12.90 -3.85 7.19
C GLN A 160 -13.02 -2.36 6.87
N LYS A 161 -11.90 -1.67 6.59
CA LYS A 161 -11.90 -0.26 6.18
C LYS A 161 -12.65 0.00 4.87
N SER A 162 -12.56 -0.95 3.92
CA SER A 162 -13.26 -0.82 2.63
C SER A 162 -14.76 -1.06 2.79
N SER A 163 -15.16 -2.03 3.60
CA SER A 163 -16.56 -2.27 3.94
C SER A 163 -17.18 -1.11 4.72
N ASP A 164 -16.42 -0.49 5.66
CA ASP A 164 -16.84 0.70 6.39
C ASP A 164 -17.00 1.92 5.44
N MET A 165 -16.02 2.15 4.56
CA MET A 165 -16.10 3.20 3.54
C MET A 165 -17.31 2.99 2.61
N PHE A 166 -17.57 1.75 2.18
CA PHE A 166 -18.70 1.44 1.33
C PHE A 166 -20.03 1.77 2.01
N ALA A 167 -20.17 1.42 3.29
CA ALA A 167 -21.36 1.76 4.07
C ALA A 167 -21.60 3.27 4.16
N LYS A 168 -20.51 4.05 4.34
CA LYS A 168 -20.55 5.52 4.36
C LYS A 168 -20.92 6.10 3.00
N CYS A 169 -20.36 5.57 1.91
CA CYS A 169 -20.72 5.98 0.56
C CYS A 169 -22.20 5.70 0.26
N ARG A 170 -22.70 4.52 0.64
CA ARG A 170 -24.14 4.20 0.47
C ARG A 170 -25.05 5.15 1.26
N TYR A 171 -24.63 5.55 2.48
CA TYR A 171 -25.35 6.59 3.21
C TYR A 171 -25.33 7.93 2.48
N MET A 172 -24.17 8.35 1.97
CA MET A 172 -24.04 9.60 1.23
C MET A 172 -24.91 9.58 -0.04
N ASP A 173 -24.96 8.46 -0.76
CA ASP A 173 -25.82 8.30 -1.94
C ASP A 173 -27.31 8.51 -1.58
N GLU A 174 -27.77 7.88 -0.49
CA GLU A 174 -29.17 8.01 -0.02
C GLU A 174 -29.57 9.45 0.28
N ILE A 175 -28.69 10.24 0.93
CA ILE A 175 -29.01 11.62 1.35
C ILE A 175 -28.78 12.67 0.26
N THR A 176 -27.97 12.35 -0.77
CA THR A 176 -27.57 13.32 -1.79
C THR A 176 -28.01 12.97 -3.21
N GLY A 177 -28.74 11.85 -3.39
CA GLY A 177 -29.11 11.34 -4.72
C GLY A 177 -27.88 10.98 -5.54
N SER A 178 -26.95 10.20 -4.98
CA SER A 178 -25.72 9.69 -5.60
C SER A 178 -24.74 10.80 -6.06
N ARG A 179 -24.73 11.94 -5.39
CA ARG A 179 -23.86 13.10 -5.72
C ARG A 179 -22.98 13.57 -4.57
N GLY A 180 -22.93 12.81 -3.48
CA GLY A 180 -22.25 13.21 -2.25
C GLY A 180 -20.81 12.73 -2.11
N VAL A 181 -20.31 11.87 -3.01
CA VAL A 181 -19.00 11.24 -2.88
C VAL A 181 -18.11 11.61 -4.05
N VAL A 182 -16.88 12.05 -3.73
CA VAL A 182 -15.84 12.35 -4.71
C VAL A 182 -14.58 11.57 -4.36
N PHE A 183 -14.13 10.72 -5.25
CA PHE A 183 -12.87 9.97 -5.13
C PHE A 183 -11.79 10.60 -6.00
N ALA A 184 -10.60 10.81 -5.43
CA ALA A 184 -9.43 11.25 -6.16
C ALA A 184 -8.33 10.19 -6.05
N THR A 185 -7.71 9.84 -7.18
CA THR A 185 -6.57 8.91 -7.21
C THR A 185 -5.80 9.01 -8.53
N GLY A 186 -4.48 8.93 -8.46
CA GLY A 186 -3.63 8.76 -9.64
C GLY A 186 -3.51 7.30 -10.13
N THR A 187 -4.06 6.33 -9.38
CA THR A 187 -3.94 4.89 -9.70
C THR A 187 -5.25 4.15 -9.44
N PRO A 188 -6.30 4.40 -10.26
CA PRO A 188 -7.60 3.76 -10.06
C PRO A 188 -7.53 2.23 -10.17
N VAL A 189 -6.68 1.73 -11.06
CA VAL A 189 -6.38 0.30 -11.23
C VAL A 189 -4.89 0.09 -11.07
N SER A 190 -4.47 -0.70 -10.09
CA SER A 190 -3.04 -0.92 -9.78
C SER A 190 -2.60 -2.39 -9.91
N ASN A 191 -3.42 -3.35 -9.51
CA ASN A 191 -3.04 -4.76 -9.47
C ASN A 191 -4.05 -5.68 -10.17
N SER A 192 -5.31 -5.27 -10.22
CA SER A 192 -6.38 -6.13 -10.72
C SER A 192 -7.47 -5.31 -11.41
N MET A 193 -8.01 -5.85 -12.48
CA MET A 193 -9.15 -5.26 -13.17
C MET A 193 -10.41 -5.18 -12.28
N THR A 194 -10.49 -6.00 -11.23
CA THR A 194 -11.57 -5.95 -10.23
C THR A 194 -11.61 -4.63 -9.47
N GLU A 195 -10.49 -3.90 -9.44
CA GLU A 195 -10.42 -2.59 -8.78
C GLU A 195 -11.32 -1.56 -9.45
N LEU A 196 -11.48 -1.62 -10.79
CA LEU A 196 -12.40 -0.75 -11.51
C LEU A 196 -13.87 -1.03 -11.14
N TYR A 197 -14.25 -2.31 -11.08
CA TYR A 197 -15.58 -2.70 -10.58
C TYR A 197 -15.82 -2.20 -9.14
N THR A 198 -14.80 -2.33 -8.29
CA THR A 198 -14.89 -1.84 -6.91
C THR A 198 -15.14 -0.33 -6.86
N ILE A 199 -14.46 0.46 -7.69
CA ILE A 199 -14.70 1.92 -7.79
C ILE A 199 -16.12 2.20 -8.26
N GLN A 200 -16.61 1.48 -9.27
CA GLN A 200 -17.99 1.63 -9.74
C GLN A 200 -19.01 1.27 -8.64
N ARG A 201 -18.73 0.27 -7.80
CA ARG A 201 -19.60 -0.02 -6.64
C ARG A 201 -19.67 1.13 -5.64
N TYR A 202 -18.60 1.89 -5.46
CA TYR A 202 -18.61 3.07 -4.59
C TYR A 202 -19.37 4.25 -5.22
N LEU A 203 -19.24 4.46 -6.53
CA LEU A 203 -19.67 5.70 -7.19
C LEU A 203 -20.90 5.56 -8.08
N GLN A 204 -21.24 4.33 -8.51
CA GLN A 204 -22.31 4.04 -9.48
C GLN A 204 -23.19 2.87 -9.04
N TYR A 205 -23.40 2.67 -7.73
CA TYR A 205 -24.09 1.47 -7.25
C TYR A 205 -25.51 1.35 -7.79
N GLU A 206 -26.29 2.43 -7.81
CA GLU A 206 -27.66 2.45 -8.37
C GLU A 206 -27.64 2.13 -9.87
N ARG A 207 -26.66 2.70 -10.60
CA ARG A 207 -26.51 2.40 -12.03
C ARG A 207 -26.18 0.95 -12.29
N LEU A 208 -25.33 0.34 -11.45
CA LEU A 208 -25.05 -1.10 -11.52
C LEU A 208 -26.29 -1.94 -11.19
N GLN A 209 -27.18 -1.49 -10.29
CA GLN A 209 -28.45 -2.16 -10.01
C GLN A 209 -29.39 -2.11 -11.21
N GLU A 210 -29.56 -0.95 -11.83
CA GLU A 210 -30.38 -0.79 -13.05
C GLU A 210 -29.93 -1.72 -14.18
N LEU A 211 -28.62 -1.92 -14.32
CA LEU A 211 -28.01 -2.75 -15.35
C LEU A 211 -27.87 -4.23 -14.95
N ASN A 212 -28.36 -4.63 -13.76
CA ASN A 212 -28.21 -5.97 -13.18
C ASN A 212 -26.73 -6.43 -13.08
N MET A 213 -25.82 -5.50 -12.76
CA MET A 213 -24.36 -5.73 -12.64
C MET A 213 -23.82 -5.50 -11.23
N THR A 214 -24.66 -5.56 -10.20
CA THR A 214 -24.24 -5.47 -8.80
C THR A 214 -23.42 -6.67 -8.35
N HIS A 215 -23.62 -7.83 -8.97
CA HIS A 215 -22.79 -9.01 -8.77
C HIS A 215 -21.59 -8.99 -9.71
N PHE A 216 -20.41 -9.28 -9.17
CA PHE A 216 -19.18 -9.24 -9.94
C PHE A 216 -19.23 -10.13 -11.19
N ASP A 217 -19.78 -11.33 -11.07
CA ASP A 217 -19.80 -12.27 -12.20
C ASP A 217 -20.66 -11.75 -13.38
N CYS A 218 -21.72 -10.99 -13.10
CA CYS A 218 -22.51 -10.31 -14.13
C CYS A 218 -21.73 -9.20 -14.82
N TRP A 219 -21.01 -8.39 -14.04
CA TRP A 219 -20.14 -7.36 -14.57
C TRP A 219 -18.96 -7.97 -15.36
N ALA A 220 -18.33 -9.01 -14.82
CA ALA A 220 -17.20 -9.68 -15.43
C ALA A 220 -17.56 -10.38 -16.73
N SER A 221 -18.75 -10.99 -16.84
CA SER A 221 -19.23 -11.61 -18.07
C SER A 221 -19.41 -10.61 -19.22
N ARG A 222 -19.64 -9.34 -18.89
CA ARG A 222 -19.85 -8.27 -19.88
C ARG A 222 -18.57 -7.53 -20.25
N PHE A 223 -17.62 -7.42 -19.34
CA PHE A 223 -16.44 -6.55 -19.48
C PHE A 223 -15.10 -7.24 -19.31
N GLY A 224 -15.08 -8.48 -18.88
CA GLY A 224 -13.85 -9.17 -18.56
C GLY A 224 -13.65 -10.47 -19.29
N GLU A 225 -12.41 -10.73 -19.66
CA GLU A 225 -12.00 -11.98 -20.31
C GLU A 225 -10.91 -12.65 -19.47
N THR A 226 -11.04 -13.97 -19.31
CA THR A 226 -10.00 -14.80 -18.72
C THR A 226 -9.07 -15.32 -19.80
N VAL A 227 -7.78 -15.20 -19.56
CA VAL A 227 -6.74 -15.70 -20.48
C VAL A 227 -5.93 -16.78 -19.77
N THR A 228 -5.78 -17.93 -20.41
CA THR A 228 -4.89 -19.01 -19.94
C THR A 228 -3.57 -18.93 -20.69
N ALA A 229 -2.47 -18.76 -19.95
CA ALA A 229 -1.13 -18.72 -20.48
C ALA A 229 -0.23 -19.73 -19.77
N LEU A 230 0.80 -20.19 -20.47
CA LEU A 230 1.88 -20.96 -19.86
C LEU A 230 2.85 -19.97 -19.20
N GLU A 231 3.00 -20.08 -17.91
CA GLU A 231 3.91 -19.25 -17.10
C GLU A 231 5.02 -20.13 -16.53
N LEU A 232 6.22 -19.55 -16.39
CA LEU A 232 7.30 -20.22 -15.67
C LEU A 232 6.84 -20.52 -14.24
N ALA A 233 7.09 -21.73 -13.77
CA ALA A 233 6.76 -22.10 -12.41
C ALA A 233 7.63 -21.30 -11.41
N PRO A 234 7.12 -20.92 -10.21
CA PRO A 234 7.85 -20.11 -9.24
C PRO A 234 9.19 -20.73 -8.80
N GLU A 235 9.32 -22.02 -8.90
CA GLU A 235 10.54 -22.78 -8.60
C GLU A 235 11.61 -22.66 -9.70
N GLY A 236 11.31 -21.97 -10.81
CA GLY A 236 12.23 -21.80 -11.94
C GLY A 236 12.42 -23.04 -12.82
N THR A 237 11.72 -24.13 -12.51
CA THR A 237 11.86 -25.42 -13.21
C THR A 237 10.52 -25.83 -13.82
N GLY A 238 10.35 -25.60 -15.13
CA GLY A 238 9.13 -26.02 -15.83
C GLY A 238 8.10 -24.91 -16.02
N TYR A 239 7.00 -25.26 -16.70
CA TYR A 239 5.91 -24.34 -17.02
C TYR A 239 4.60 -24.87 -16.44
N ARG A 240 3.73 -23.93 -16.04
CA ARG A 240 2.36 -24.26 -15.60
C ARG A 240 1.35 -23.42 -16.38
N ALA A 241 0.22 -24.02 -16.72
CA ALA A 241 -0.91 -23.27 -17.24
C ALA A 241 -1.56 -22.49 -16.10
N ARG A 242 -1.78 -21.18 -16.30
CA ARG A 242 -2.48 -20.34 -15.33
C ARG A 242 -3.51 -19.46 -16.03
N THR A 243 -4.74 -19.52 -15.56
CA THR A 243 -5.82 -18.65 -16.01
C THR A 243 -5.81 -17.37 -15.21
N ARG A 244 -5.84 -16.22 -15.90
CA ARG A 244 -5.90 -14.88 -15.28
C ARG A 244 -7.11 -14.12 -15.80
N PHE A 245 -7.73 -13.34 -14.92
CA PHE A 245 -8.66 -12.29 -15.31
C PHE A 245 -7.82 -11.05 -15.65
N SER A 246 -7.49 -10.87 -16.94
CA SER A 246 -6.45 -9.93 -17.35
C SER A 246 -6.75 -9.12 -18.59
N LYS A 247 -7.89 -9.33 -19.21
CA LYS A 247 -8.28 -8.61 -20.43
C LYS A 247 -9.63 -7.96 -20.26
N PHE A 248 -9.73 -6.69 -20.66
CA PHE A 248 -11.04 -6.04 -20.78
C PHE A 248 -11.67 -6.41 -22.14
N PHE A 249 -12.91 -6.78 -22.06
CA PHE A 249 -13.79 -6.99 -23.20
C PHE A 249 -14.78 -5.81 -23.24
N ASN A 250 -15.31 -5.49 -24.42
CA ASN A 250 -16.29 -4.41 -24.60
C ASN A 250 -15.88 -3.08 -23.93
N LEU A 251 -14.59 -2.72 -24.09
CA LEU A 251 -13.99 -1.54 -23.45
C LEU A 251 -14.73 -0.22 -23.77
N PRO A 252 -15.26 0.03 -24.99
CA PRO A 252 -16.01 1.27 -25.26
C PRO A 252 -17.22 1.45 -24.36
N GLU A 253 -18.02 0.41 -24.14
CA GLU A 253 -19.19 0.47 -23.27
C GLU A 253 -18.78 0.67 -21.81
N LEU A 254 -17.77 -0.07 -21.33
CA LEU A 254 -17.23 0.08 -19.99
C LEU A 254 -16.73 1.51 -19.75
N MET A 255 -15.98 2.09 -20.70
CA MET A 255 -15.46 3.45 -20.58
C MET A 255 -16.57 4.49 -20.63
N ASN A 256 -17.61 4.29 -21.44
CA ASN A 256 -18.76 5.20 -21.46
C ASN A 256 -19.51 5.17 -20.12
N LEU A 257 -19.75 3.96 -19.58
CA LEU A 257 -20.37 3.81 -18.26
C LEU A 257 -19.52 4.46 -17.16
N PHE A 258 -18.21 4.27 -17.18
CA PHE A 258 -17.32 4.84 -16.15
C PHE A 258 -17.23 6.37 -16.26
N LYS A 259 -17.23 6.93 -17.46
CA LYS A 259 -17.20 8.38 -17.70
C LYS A 259 -18.46 9.11 -17.24
N GLU A 260 -19.56 8.41 -16.96
CA GLU A 260 -20.76 9.03 -16.34
C GLU A 260 -20.43 9.65 -14.98
N VAL A 261 -19.42 9.11 -14.26
CA VAL A 261 -19.03 9.55 -12.90
C VAL A 261 -17.55 9.90 -12.77
N ALA A 262 -16.73 9.73 -13.81
CA ALA A 262 -15.30 9.93 -13.75
C ALA A 262 -14.80 11.01 -14.70
N ASP A 263 -14.06 11.99 -14.18
CA ASP A 263 -13.20 12.88 -14.98
C ASP A 263 -11.79 12.27 -15.03
N ILE A 264 -11.39 11.84 -16.23
CA ILE A 264 -10.13 11.15 -16.48
C ILE A 264 -9.20 12.08 -17.24
N LYS A 265 -8.05 12.39 -16.64
CA LYS A 265 -6.97 13.14 -17.27
C LYS A 265 -5.72 12.28 -17.31
N THR A 266 -5.20 12.04 -18.51
CA THR A 266 -3.92 11.36 -18.73
C THR A 266 -2.77 12.38 -18.73
N ALA A 267 -1.54 11.91 -18.56
CA ALA A 267 -0.37 12.79 -18.43
C ALA A 267 -0.18 13.69 -19.65
N ASP A 268 -0.51 13.20 -20.84
CA ASP A 268 -0.46 13.94 -22.11
C ASP A 268 -1.54 15.04 -22.23
N GLN A 269 -2.63 14.93 -21.46
CA GLN A 269 -3.69 15.95 -21.40
C GLN A 269 -3.44 17.02 -20.33
N LEU A 270 -2.44 16.78 -19.48
CA LEU A 270 -2.05 17.69 -18.41
C LEU A 270 -0.76 18.39 -18.85
N ASP A 271 -0.81 19.69 -19.08
CA ASP A 271 0.39 20.50 -19.33
C ASP A 271 1.17 20.69 -18.02
N LEU A 272 1.69 19.57 -17.49
CA LEU A 272 2.48 19.58 -16.27
C LEU A 272 3.96 19.76 -16.62
N PRO A 273 4.69 20.64 -15.91
CA PRO A 273 6.14 20.73 -16.05
C PRO A 273 6.78 19.45 -15.47
N THR A 274 6.86 18.42 -16.28
CA THR A 274 7.55 17.16 -15.93
C THR A 274 9.02 17.28 -16.31
N PRO A 275 9.96 16.75 -15.51
CA PRO A 275 11.36 16.70 -15.86
C PRO A 275 11.58 15.69 -17.00
N GLU A 276 12.61 15.91 -17.77
CA GLU A 276 13.18 14.85 -18.61
C GLU A 276 13.87 13.83 -17.71
N VAL A 277 13.63 12.55 -17.95
CA VAL A 277 14.12 11.46 -17.13
C VAL A 277 14.93 10.51 -17.99
N GLU A 278 16.16 10.22 -17.57
CA GLU A 278 17.02 9.19 -18.14
C GLU A 278 17.03 7.98 -17.20
N TYR A 279 16.74 6.80 -17.75
CA TYR A 279 16.69 5.55 -17.00
C TYR A 279 17.98 4.74 -17.23
N HIS A 280 18.71 4.44 -16.15
CA HIS A 280 19.89 3.63 -16.16
C HIS A 280 19.65 2.32 -15.43
N ASN A 281 19.57 1.21 -16.18
CA ASN A 281 19.47 -0.13 -15.60
C ASN A 281 20.87 -0.66 -15.30
N ILE A 282 21.21 -0.75 -14.01
CA ILE A 282 22.51 -1.25 -13.55
C ILE A 282 22.36 -2.69 -13.09
N VAL A 283 22.88 -3.63 -13.88
CA VAL A 283 22.79 -5.06 -13.61
C VAL A 283 24.03 -5.53 -12.85
N ALA A 284 23.84 -5.96 -11.60
CA ALA A 284 24.88 -6.60 -10.80
C ALA A 284 24.91 -8.11 -11.11
N LYS A 285 26.11 -8.65 -11.35
CA LYS A 285 26.28 -10.12 -11.50
C LYS A 285 26.13 -10.78 -10.12
N PRO A 286 25.42 -11.93 -10.04
CA PRO A 286 25.29 -12.67 -8.80
C PRO A 286 26.63 -13.23 -8.34
N THR A 287 26.90 -13.19 -7.03
CA THR A 287 28.06 -13.84 -6.42
C THR A 287 27.89 -15.36 -6.42
N GLU A 288 28.97 -16.12 -6.21
CA GLU A 288 28.89 -17.59 -6.04
C GLU A 288 27.96 -17.97 -4.88
N HIS A 289 28.05 -17.27 -3.76
CA HIS A 289 27.16 -17.48 -2.62
C HIS A 289 25.68 -17.24 -2.96
N GLN A 290 25.39 -16.20 -3.72
CA GLN A 290 24.03 -15.92 -4.18
C GLN A 290 23.49 -17.05 -5.08
N GLN A 291 24.32 -17.55 -6.00
CA GLN A 291 23.93 -18.66 -6.90
C GLN A 291 23.58 -19.93 -6.10
N ASP A 292 24.37 -20.28 -5.09
CA ASP A 292 24.12 -21.46 -4.26
C ASP A 292 22.87 -21.27 -3.38
N MET A 293 22.66 -20.07 -2.84
CA MET A 293 21.46 -19.76 -2.07
C MET A 293 20.20 -19.79 -2.94
N VAL A 294 20.25 -19.38 -4.22
CA VAL A 294 19.14 -19.49 -5.17
C VAL A 294 18.78 -20.96 -5.41
N LYS A 295 19.77 -21.86 -5.55
CA LYS A 295 19.50 -23.31 -5.65
C LYS A 295 18.75 -23.83 -4.41
N ALA A 296 19.20 -23.43 -3.22
CA ALA A 296 18.53 -23.78 -1.97
C ALA A 296 17.07 -23.25 -1.88
N LEU A 297 16.83 -22.03 -2.36
CA LEU A 297 15.47 -21.46 -2.44
C LEU A 297 14.58 -22.25 -3.41
N SER A 298 15.11 -22.66 -4.58
CA SER A 298 14.40 -23.51 -5.55
C SER A 298 14.03 -24.88 -4.95
N GLU A 299 14.94 -25.51 -4.21
CA GLU A 299 14.64 -26.78 -3.50
C GLU A 299 13.56 -26.60 -2.45
N ARG A 300 13.58 -25.51 -1.70
CA ARG A 300 12.54 -25.18 -0.72
C ARG A 300 11.19 -24.98 -1.42
N ALA A 301 11.16 -24.27 -2.54
CA ALA A 301 9.95 -24.03 -3.33
C ALA A 301 9.36 -25.35 -3.85
N ALA A 302 10.20 -26.26 -4.36
CA ALA A 302 9.78 -27.61 -4.79
C ALA A 302 9.16 -28.42 -3.66
N LYS A 303 9.73 -28.37 -2.43
CA LYS A 303 9.20 -29.05 -1.26
C LYS A 303 7.85 -28.47 -0.81
N VAL A 304 7.68 -27.15 -0.84
CA VAL A 304 6.40 -26.49 -0.57
C VAL A 304 5.35 -26.86 -1.61
N HIS A 305 5.73 -26.92 -2.88
CA HIS A 305 4.83 -27.29 -3.97
C HIS A 305 4.36 -28.75 -3.88
N SER A 306 5.25 -29.66 -3.51
CA SER A 306 4.90 -31.09 -3.27
C SER A 306 4.09 -31.34 -2.01
N GLY A 307 3.85 -30.33 -1.18
CA GLY A 307 3.11 -30.45 0.07
C GLY A 307 3.85 -31.23 1.16
N THR A 308 5.17 -31.41 1.04
CA THR A 308 6.00 -32.16 1.99
C THR A 308 6.42 -31.35 3.22
N VAL A 309 6.14 -30.02 3.21
CA VAL A 309 6.50 -29.11 4.30
C VAL A 309 5.24 -28.43 4.84
N ASP A 310 5.13 -28.35 6.17
CA ASP A 310 4.04 -27.62 6.82
C ASP A 310 4.08 -26.12 6.46
N PRO A 311 2.95 -25.51 6.01
CA PRO A 311 2.90 -24.10 5.64
C PRO A 311 3.30 -23.11 6.75
N SER A 312 3.23 -23.53 8.03
CA SER A 312 3.69 -22.73 9.17
C SER A 312 5.23 -22.71 9.27
N THR A 313 5.89 -23.79 8.83
CA THR A 313 7.35 -23.90 8.83
C THR A 313 7.96 -23.17 7.63
N ASP A 314 7.47 -23.45 6.41
CA ASP A 314 7.92 -22.79 5.19
C ASP A 314 6.76 -22.64 4.18
N ASN A 315 6.80 -21.58 3.38
CA ASN A 315 5.79 -21.28 2.39
C ASN A 315 6.34 -20.32 1.30
N MET A 316 5.64 -20.24 0.17
CA MET A 316 6.09 -19.42 -0.97
C MET A 316 6.30 -17.95 -0.61
N LEU A 317 5.50 -17.37 0.32
CA LEU A 317 5.67 -15.98 0.72
C LEU A 317 7.02 -15.77 1.46
N LYS A 318 7.39 -16.72 2.33
CA LYS A 318 8.67 -16.69 3.05
C LYS A 318 9.84 -16.86 2.09
N ILE A 319 9.74 -17.83 1.16
CA ILE A 319 10.76 -18.09 0.12
C ILE A 319 10.95 -16.85 -0.76
N THR A 320 9.86 -16.24 -1.25
CA THR A 320 9.93 -15.01 -2.06
C THR A 320 10.53 -13.85 -1.28
N SER A 321 10.18 -13.70 0.01
CA SER A 321 10.79 -12.69 0.88
C SER A 321 12.29 -12.90 1.05
N ASP A 322 12.73 -14.14 1.22
CA ASP A 322 14.15 -14.47 1.34
C ASP A 322 14.87 -14.26 0.00
N GLY A 323 14.25 -14.60 -1.13
CA GLY A 323 14.77 -14.32 -2.47
C GLY A 323 14.98 -12.82 -2.72
N ARG A 324 14.01 -11.98 -2.33
CA ARG A 324 14.16 -10.52 -2.44
C ARG A 324 15.30 -9.98 -1.57
N LYS A 325 15.45 -10.48 -0.34
CA LYS A 325 16.58 -10.12 0.53
C LYS A 325 17.93 -10.51 -0.09
N LEU A 326 18.00 -11.75 -0.61
CA LEU A 326 19.19 -12.27 -1.29
C LEU A 326 19.54 -11.44 -2.53
N GLY A 327 18.53 -11.07 -3.32
CA GLY A 327 18.70 -10.24 -4.51
C GLY A 327 19.16 -8.81 -4.20
N LEU A 328 18.92 -8.31 -2.98
CA LEU A 328 19.44 -7.03 -2.53
C LEU A 328 20.87 -7.16 -2.00
N ASP A 329 21.07 -7.99 -0.97
CA ASP A 329 22.39 -8.25 -0.37
C ASP A 329 22.39 -9.58 0.39
N GLN A 330 23.34 -10.47 0.07
CA GLN A 330 23.49 -11.77 0.71
C GLN A 330 23.67 -11.70 2.23
N ARG A 331 24.26 -10.60 2.74
CA ARG A 331 24.52 -10.37 4.16
C ARG A 331 23.23 -10.13 4.97
N ILE A 332 22.09 -9.82 4.33
CA ILE A 332 20.78 -9.75 5.01
C ILE A 332 20.33 -11.15 5.45
N ILE A 333 20.69 -12.18 4.68
CA ILE A 333 20.37 -13.58 5.02
C ILE A 333 21.41 -14.14 5.98
N ASN A 334 22.69 -13.93 5.69
CA ASN A 334 23.80 -14.37 6.53
C ASN A 334 24.86 -13.26 6.67
N PRO A 335 24.87 -12.55 7.80
CA PRO A 335 25.80 -11.45 8.04
C PRO A 335 27.30 -11.83 8.05
N MET A 336 27.60 -13.15 8.10
CA MET A 336 28.99 -13.65 8.06
C MET A 336 29.54 -13.74 6.64
N LEU A 337 28.73 -13.54 5.61
CA LEU A 337 29.18 -13.55 4.22
C LEU A 337 29.96 -12.27 3.89
N PRO A 338 30.94 -12.35 2.97
CA PRO A 338 31.78 -11.21 2.61
C PRO A 338 30.97 -10.13 1.89
N ASP A 339 31.46 -8.91 1.98
CA ASP A 339 31.05 -7.78 1.16
C ASP A 339 31.74 -7.85 -0.20
N GLU A 340 31.07 -8.39 -1.19
CA GLU A 340 31.66 -8.60 -2.51
C GLU A 340 31.63 -7.31 -3.34
N PRO A 341 32.72 -6.99 -4.05
CA PRO A 341 32.73 -5.88 -5.00
C PRO A 341 31.71 -6.10 -6.13
N GLY A 342 31.10 -5.02 -6.61
CA GLY A 342 30.15 -5.10 -7.74
C GLY A 342 28.74 -5.57 -7.39
N THR A 343 28.44 -5.77 -6.10
CA THR A 343 27.05 -5.99 -5.64
C THR A 343 26.18 -4.75 -5.89
N LYS A 344 24.85 -4.92 -5.91
CA LYS A 344 23.91 -3.80 -6.08
C LYS A 344 24.18 -2.64 -5.13
N VAL A 345 24.43 -2.96 -3.85
CA VAL A 345 24.67 -1.95 -2.82
C VAL A 345 25.98 -1.19 -3.11
N ASN A 346 27.05 -1.89 -3.51
CA ASN A 346 28.33 -1.26 -3.81
C ASN A 346 28.24 -0.39 -5.07
N GLN A 347 27.59 -0.86 -6.14
CA GLN A 347 27.37 -0.07 -7.34
C GLN A 347 26.51 1.18 -7.07
N CYS A 348 25.49 1.06 -6.21
CA CYS A 348 24.69 2.21 -5.80
C CYS A 348 25.55 3.23 -5.03
N VAL A 349 26.42 2.79 -4.12
CA VAL A 349 27.34 3.67 -3.39
C VAL A 349 28.26 4.40 -4.36
N ASP A 350 28.82 3.71 -5.35
CA ASP A 350 29.70 4.30 -6.35
C ASP A 350 28.99 5.38 -7.17
N ASN A 351 27.75 5.10 -7.63
CA ASN A 351 26.93 6.06 -8.34
C ASN A 351 26.59 7.28 -7.50
N ILE A 352 26.17 7.06 -6.24
CA ILE A 352 25.89 8.16 -5.32
C ILE A 352 27.11 9.06 -5.15
N LEU A 353 28.30 8.48 -5.00
CA LEU A 353 29.55 9.23 -4.80
C LEU A 353 29.92 10.01 -6.05
N GLN A 354 29.78 9.42 -7.22
CA GLN A 354 30.06 10.12 -8.48
C GLN A 354 29.14 11.34 -8.62
N ILE A 355 27.82 11.15 -8.54
CA ILE A 355 26.84 12.23 -8.63
C ILE A 355 27.03 13.28 -7.52
N TRP A 356 27.40 12.85 -6.31
CA TRP A 356 27.68 13.76 -5.21
C TRP A 356 28.90 14.65 -5.51
N ARG A 357 29.96 14.08 -6.07
CA ARG A 357 31.21 14.85 -6.46
C ARG A 357 30.88 15.84 -7.56
N ASP A 358 30.20 15.39 -8.60
CA ASP A 358 29.84 16.22 -9.76
C ASP A 358 28.86 17.34 -9.39
N GLY A 359 27.93 17.06 -8.48
CA GLY A 359 26.92 18.01 -8.00
C GLY A 359 27.36 18.91 -6.83
N GLN A 360 28.62 18.95 -6.44
CA GLN A 360 29.11 19.75 -5.30
C GLN A 360 28.82 21.25 -5.43
N PRO A 361 29.08 21.91 -6.58
CA PRO A 361 28.86 23.34 -6.70
C PRO A 361 27.41 23.76 -6.47
N GLU A 362 26.47 22.94 -6.92
CA GLU A 362 25.04 23.22 -6.87
C GLU A 362 24.34 22.59 -5.65
N LYS A 363 25.06 21.85 -4.84
CA LYS A 363 24.52 21.11 -3.69
C LYS A 363 23.39 20.16 -4.07
N LEU A 364 23.51 19.48 -5.24
CA LEU A 364 22.48 18.59 -5.76
C LEU A 364 22.21 17.43 -4.80
N THR A 365 20.95 16.99 -4.74
CA THR A 365 20.48 15.99 -3.79
C THR A 365 20.03 14.71 -4.51
N GLN A 366 20.07 13.60 -3.78
CA GLN A 366 19.74 12.27 -4.28
C GLN A 366 18.81 11.54 -3.31
N LEU A 367 17.89 10.74 -3.80
CA LEU A 367 17.04 9.87 -3.00
C LEU A 367 17.38 8.40 -3.26
N VAL A 368 17.42 7.61 -2.19
CA VAL A 368 17.66 6.17 -2.26
C VAL A 368 16.47 5.44 -1.69
N PHE A 369 15.82 4.62 -2.50
CA PHE A 369 14.65 3.80 -2.11
C PHE A 369 15.11 2.39 -1.79
N CYS A 370 14.78 1.94 -0.59
CA CYS A 370 15.01 0.58 -0.13
C CYS A 370 13.92 0.18 0.86
N ASP A 371 13.06 -0.75 0.48
CA ASP A 371 11.96 -1.25 1.29
C ASP A 371 12.37 -2.41 2.20
N ILE A 372 13.46 -3.08 1.85
CA ILE A 372 14.04 -4.20 2.59
C ILE A 372 15.13 -3.67 3.53
N SER A 373 15.32 -4.34 4.68
CA SER A 373 16.37 -3.96 5.65
C SER A 373 16.23 -2.55 6.24
N THR A 374 14.98 -2.06 6.39
CA THR A 374 14.73 -0.74 7.00
C THR A 374 15.21 -0.67 8.44
N PRO A 375 15.79 0.46 8.89
CA PRO A 375 16.23 0.64 10.26
C PRO A 375 15.10 0.43 11.26
N GLN A 376 15.33 -0.38 12.29
CA GLN A 376 14.36 -0.54 13.38
C GLN A 376 14.46 0.67 14.32
N ALA A 377 13.31 1.17 14.77
CA ALA A 377 13.30 2.21 15.80
C ALA A 377 13.93 1.66 17.08
N ALA A 378 14.91 2.38 17.64
CA ALA A 378 15.48 2.05 18.94
C ALA A 378 14.34 1.95 19.97
N GLY A 379 14.07 0.75 20.47
CA GLY A 379 13.01 0.47 21.46
C GLY A 379 11.84 -0.40 20.99
N SER A 380 11.74 -0.80 19.72
CA SER A 380 10.73 -1.79 19.31
C SER A 380 11.21 -3.22 19.59
N LYS A 381 11.20 -3.62 20.86
CA LYS A 381 11.26 -5.03 21.22
C LYS A 381 9.95 -5.67 20.68
N LYS A 382 10.01 -6.39 19.57
CA LYS A 382 9.05 -7.48 19.34
C LYS A 382 9.33 -8.51 20.43
N VAL A 383 8.56 -8.45 21.50
CA VAL A 383 8.46 -9.53 22.48
C VAL A 383 7.96 -10.73 21.68
N ALA A 384 8.85 -11.64 21.34
CA ALA A 384 8.46 -12.99 21.00
C ALA A 384 7.64 -13.49 22.20
N LYS A 385 6.38 -13.88 21.97
CA LYS A 385 5.58 -14.60 22.96
C LYS A 385 6.25 -15.97 23.18
N THR A 386 7.26 -15.98 24.01
CA THR A 386 7.79 -17.20 24.63
C THR A 386 6.96 -17.44 25.88
N LEU A 387 6.51 -18.69 26.02
CA LEU A 387 5.78 -19.22 27.15
C LEU A 387 6.34 -18.70 28.50
N ASP A 388 5.47 -18.15 29.32
CA ASP A 388 5.76 -17.70 30.68
C ASP A 388 6.40 -18.83 31.50
N ASN A 389 7.70 -18.77 31.68
CA ASN A 389 8.41 -19.59 32.69
C ASN A 389 9.16 -18.64 33.64
N PRO A 390 8.69 -18.47 34.88
CA PRO A 390 9.25 -17.52 35.86
C PRO A 390 10.72 -17.78 36.22
N ILE A 391 11.20 -19.03 36.01
CA ILE A 391 12.58 -19.42 36.35
C ILE A 391 13.58 -18.92 35.30
N LEU A 392 13.18 -18.81 34.02
CA LEU A 392 14.02 -18.24 32.97
C LEU A 392 14.18 -16.73 33.13
N HIS A 393 13.18 -16.01 33.62
CA HIS A 393 13.22 -14.58 33.86
C HIS A 393 14.19 -14.16 34.98
N ALA A 394 14.42 -15.04 35.99
CA ALA A 394 15.34 -14.76 37.08
C ALA A 394 16.82 -14.99 36.67
N LEU A 395 17.06 -15.88 35.71
CA LEU A 395 18.42 -16.16 35.18
C LEU A 395 18.88 -15.13 34.14
N GLU A 396 17.94 -14.53 33.40
CA GLU A 396 18.26 -13.47 32.42
C GLU A 396 18.65 -12.13 33.05
N GLN A 397 18.28 -11.88 34.33
CA GLN A 397 18.63 -10.64 35.05
C GLN A 397 20.02 -10.66 35.71
N ALA A 398 20.72 -11.79 35.73
CA ALA A 398 21.96 -11.96 36.46
C ALA A 398 23.23 -11.82 35.63
N VAL A 399 23.16 -11.68 34.29
CA VAL A 399 24.34 -11.51 33.43
C VAL A 399 24.16 -10.23 32.61
N PRO A 400 25.10 -9.26 32.64
CA PRO A 400 25.07 -8.15 31.69
C PRO A 400 25.19 -8.75 30.28
N GLU A 401 24.10 -8.65 29.48
CA GLU A 401 24.20 -9.05 28.07
C GLU A 401 25.32 -8.23 27.42
N PRO A 402 26.30 -8.86 26.73
CA PRO A 402 27.20 -8.14 25.86
C PRO A 402 26.32 -7.40 24.84
N GLU A 403 26.62 -6.13 24.58
CA GLU A 403 25.94 -5.33 23.55
C GLU A 403 25.83 -6.18 22.29
N LYS A 404 24.59 -6.60 21.97
CA LYS A 404 24.34 -7.37 20.74
C LYS A 404 24.86 -6.52 19.58
N PRO A 405 25.75 -7.05 18.73
CA PRO A 405 26.24 -6.31 17.57
C PRO A 405 25.00 -5.82 16.81
N LEU A 406 24.99 -4.54 16.45
CA LEU A 406 23.92 -3.94 15.66
C LEU A 406 23.67 -4.86 14.46
N ALA A 407 22.45 -5.36 14.34
CA ALA A 407 22.08 -6.24 13.23
C ALA A 407 22.40 -5.52 11.92
N PHE A 408 23.07 -6.20 10.98
CA PHE A 408 23.40 -5.66 9.66
C PHE A 408 22.15 -5.05 9.00
N THR A 409 22.26 -3.81 8.56
CA THR A 409 21.26 -3.14 7.74
C THR A 409 21.91 -2.50 6.53
N VAL A 410 21.26 -2.61 5.37
CA VAL A 410 21.75 -1.98 4.13
C VAL A 410 21.84 -0.46 4.26
N TYR A 411 20.94 0.15 5.02
CA TYR A 411 20.97 1.60 5.28
C TYR A 411 22.26 2.05 5.96
N GLU A 412 22.66 1.34 7.01
CA GLU A 412 23.86 1.69 7.76
C GLU A 412 25.13 1.33 6.97
N ASP A 413 25.11 0.23 6.22
CA ASP A 413 26.21 -0.15 5.32
C ASP A 413 26.48 0.94 4.26
N ILE A 414 25.43 1.43 3.60
CA ILE A 414 25.53 2.55 2.65
C ILE A 414 26.09 3.80 3.33
N ARG A 415 25.54 4.18 4.49
CA ARG A 415 26.01 5.34 5.26
C ARG A 415 27.50 5.25 5.56
N GLN A 416 27.94 4.11 6.08
CA GLN A 416 29.35 3.91 6.44
C GLN A 416 30.27 3.95 5.22
N LYS A 417 29.88 3.33 4.11
CA LYS A 417 30.65 3.35 2.86
C LYS A 417 30.78 4.77 2.29
N LEU A 418 29.67 5.53 2.28
CA LEU A 418 29.70 6.92 1.83
C LEU A 418 30.60 7.80 2.70
N ILE A 419 30.57 7.61 4.03
CA ILE A 419 31.45 8.34 4.98
C ILE A 419 32.91 7.93 4.77
N ALA A 420 33.21 6.66 4.62
CA ALA A 420 34.55 6.16 4.37
C ALA A 420 35.17 6.72 3.08
N GLN A 421 34.32 7.05 2.09
CA GLN A 421 34.73 7.69 0.83
C GLN A 421 34.73 9.23 0.88
N GLY A 422 34.60 9.83 2.06
CA GLY A 422 34.76 11.25 2.31
C GLY A 422 33.48 12.09 2.31
N MET A 423 32.30 11.49 2.20
CA MET A 423 31.04 12.23 2.33
C MET A 423 30.79 12.57 3.82
N PRO A 424 30.55 13.84 4.19
CA PRO A 424 30.22 14.20 5.56
C PRO A 424 28.96 13.50 6.07
N ALA A 425 28.99 12.92 7.27
CA ALA A 425 27.83 12.25 7.89
C ALA A 425 26.61 13.14 8.00
N SER A 426 26.77 14.45 8.15
CA SER A 426 25.67 15.42 8.19
C SER A 426 24.92 15.58 6.87
N GLN A 427 25.49 15.13 5.75
CA GLN A 427 24.88 15.17 4.42
C GLN A 427 24.05 13.91 4.10
N ILE A 428 24.05 12.91 4.99
CA ILE A 428 23.34 11.65 4.84
C ILE A 428 22.25 11.56 5.91
N ALA A 429 21.02 11.25 5.53
CA ALA A 429 19.93 11.10 6.48
C ALA A 429 19.00 9.93 6.12
N PHE A 430 18.34 9.37 7.12
CA PHE A 430 17.29 8.37 6.95
C PHE A 430 15.93 8.97 7.29
N ILE A 431 14.94 8.81 6.43
CA ILE A 431 13.55 9.24 6.70
C ILE A 431 13.00 8.61 7.99
N HIS A 432 13.52 7.42 8.36
CA HIS A 432 13.11 6.68 9.54
C HIS A 432 13.52 7.37 10.85
N GLU A 433 14.49 8.28 10.83
CA GLU A 433 14.91 9.08 11.99
C GLU A 433 13.91 10.22 12.27
N ALA A 434 13.09 10.60 11.28
CA ALA A 434 12.09 11.65 11.39
C ALA A 434 10.70 11.07 11.74
N ASN A 435 10.51 10.68 13.00
CA ASN A 435 9.29 9.99 13.47
C ASN A 435 8.08 10.90 13.72
N THR A 436 8.25 12.22 13.68
CA THR A 436 7.17 13.20 13.86
C THR A 436 7.04 14.10 12.63
N GLU A 437 5.86 14.66 12.41
CA GLU A 437 5.63 15.57 11.27
C GLU A 437 6.54 16.82 11.33
N VAL A 438 6.86 17.31 12.52
CA VAL A 438 7.79 18.42 12.70
C VAL A 438 9.18 18.03 12.23
N ARG A 439 9.71 16.89 12.68
CA ARG A 439 11.03 16.39 12.28
C ARG A 439 11.11 16.09 10.78
N LYS A 440 10.02 15.59 10.18
CA LYS A 440 9.96 15.40 8.73
C LYS A 440 10.06 16.71 7.97
N LYS A 441 9.31 17.75 8.41
CA LYS A 441 9.37 19.08 7.78
C LYS A 441 10.77 19.68 7.90
N GLU A 442 11.42 19.54 9.05
CA GLU A 442 12.82 19.97 9.24
C GLU A 442 13.79 19.22 8.33
N LEU A 443 13.65 17.89 8.24
CA LEU A 443 14.48 17.05 7.37
C LEU A 443 14.30 17.45 5.90
N PHE A 444 13.06 17.60 5.43
CA PHE A 444 12.78 18.01 4.06
C PHE A 444 13.31 19.42 3.74
N SER A 445 13.26 20.33 4.72
CA SER A 445 13.91 21.66 4.59
C SER A 445 15.42 21.55 4.40
N LYS A 446 16.09 20.66 5.15
CA LYS A 446 17.53 20.41 5.01
C LYS A 446 17.88 19.78 3.66
N VAL A 447 17.01 18.91 3.10
CA VAL A 447 17.21 18.35 1.76
C VAL A 447 17.03 19.46 0.71
N ARG A 448 15.97 20.24 0.76
CA ARG A 448 15.75 21.36 -0.19
C ARG A 448 16.86 22.40 -0.19
N SER A 449 17.50 22.63 0.95
CA SER A 449 18.65 23.56 1.05
C SER A 449 19.98 22.94 0.68
N GLY A 450 20.04 21.64 0.37
CA GLY A 450 21.26 20.91 0.06
C GLY A 450 22.18 20.68 1.27
N GLN A 451 21.68 20.84 2.49
CA GLN A 451 22.39 20.44 3.72
C GLN A 451 22.46 18.92 3.84
N VAL A 452 21.35 18.23 3.52
CA VAL A 452 21.30 16.78 3.35
C VAL A 452 21.33 16.51 1.85
N ARG A 453 22.36 15.79 1.41
CA ARG A 453 22.61 15.50 -0.01
C ARG A 453 22.08 14.14 -0.43
N VAL A 454 22.01 13.20 0.52
CA VAL A 454 21.52 11.83 0.28
C VAL A 454 20.46 11.51 1.34
N LEU A 455 19.24 11.26 0.90
CA LEU A 455 18.13 10.83 1.77
C LEU A 455 17.73 9.40 1.42
N LEU A 456 17.89 8.48 2.39
CA LEU A 456 17.49 7.09 2.26
C LEU A 456 16.12 6.85 2.93
N GLY A 457 15.27 6.04 2.27
CA GLY A 457 14.00 5.70 2.85
C GLY A 457 13.24 4.60 2.10
N SER A 458 12.14 4.16 2.68
CA SER A 458 11.24 3.21 2.04
C SER A 458 10.23 3.94 1.14
N THR A 459 9.78 3.24 0.10
CA THR A 459 8.73 3.73 -0.80
C THR A 459 7.48 4.18 -0.04
N GLN A 460 7.10 3.46 1.03
CA GLN A 460 5.97 3.83 1.86
C GLN A 460 6.14 5.17 2.60
N LYS A 461 7.37 5.50 3.04
CA LYS A 461 7.63 6.73 3.80
C LYS A 461 8.00 7.93 2.94
N MET A 462 8.59 7.69 1.76
CA MET A 462 9.04 8.73 0.84
C MET A 462 8.21 8.83 -0.45
N GLY A 463 7.44 7.81 -0.80
CA GLY A 463 6.73 7.72 -2.09
C GLY A 463 5.53 8.66 -2.23
N ALA A 464 5.02 9.24 -1.15
CA ALA A 464 3.91 10.18 -1.19
C ALA A 464 4.15 11.36 -0.23
N GLY A 465 3.82 12.56 -0.68
CA GLY A 465 3.91 13.78 0.14
C GLY A 465 5.33 14.24 0.49
N THR A 466 6.36 13.72 -0.19
CA THR A 466 7.75 14.13 0.00
C THR A 466 8.07 15.28 -0.95
N ASN A 467 8.14 16.48 -0.41
CA ASN A 467 8.45 17.69 -1.17
C ASN A 467 9.93 18.08 -1.00
N VAL A 468 10.83 17.49 -1.82
CA VAL A 468 12.31 17.65 -1.73
C VAL A 468 12.96 17.81 -3.11
N GLN A 469 12.20 18.17 -4.13
CA GLN A 469 12.62 18.14 -5.53
C GLN A 469 13.50 19.30 -5.98
N ASP A 470 13.65 20.37 -5.19
CA ASP A 470 14.29 21.61 -5.65
C ASP A 470 15.72 21.42 -6.16
N LEU A 471 16.49 20.54 -5.52
CA LEU A 471 17.87 20.20 -5.87
C LEU A 471 18.05 18.74 -6.26
N LEU A 472 16.94 18.02 -6.45
CA LEU A 472 16.98 16.58 -6.74
C LEU A 472 17.48 16.33 -8.15
N VAL A 473 18.51 15.48 -8.28
CA VAL A 473 19.14 15.11 -9.56
C VAL A 473 19.08 13.62 -9.84
N ALA A 474 19.01 12.77 -8.82
CA ALA A 474 18.98 11.31 -9.02
C ALA A 474 18.09 10.58 -8.03
N LEU A 475 17.50 9.48 -8.50
CA LEU A 475 16.77 8.50 -7.72
C LEU A 475 17.45 7.14 -7.88
N HIS A 476 17.67 6.42 -6.78
CA HIS A 476 18.25 5.10 -6.76
C HIS A 476 17.23 4.11 -6.19
N ASP A 477 16.70 3.22 -7.03
CA ASP A 477 15.82 2.14 -6.60
C ASP A 477 16.65 0.87 -6.38
N LEU A 478 16.88 0.49 -5.11
CA LEU A 478 17.73 -0.66 -4.74
C LEU A 478 16.99 -1.98 -4.74
N ASP A 479 15.69 -1.96 -4.39
CA ASP A 479 14.87 -3.16 -4.39
C ASP A 479 13.59 -2.94 -5.20
N CYS A 480 13.08 -4.02 -5.79
CA CYS A 480 11.86 -3.96 -6.57
C CYS A 480 10.64 -3.95 -5.64
N PRO A 481 9.79 -2.92 -5.66
CA PRO A 481 8.55 -2.91 -4.92
C PRO A 481 7.58 -3.96 -5.49
N TRP A 482 6.60 -4.39 -4.65
CA TRP A 482 5.58 -5.35 -5.07
C TRP A 482 4.65 -4.86 -6.18
N ARG A 483 4.57 -3.56 -6.38
CA ARG A 483 3.68 -2.94 -7.36
C ARG A 483 4.50 -2.22 -8.41
N PRO A 484 4.34 -2.55 -9.69
CA PRO A 484 5.03 -1.83 -10.76
C PRO A 484 4.77 -0.32 -10.75
N GLY A 485 3.57 0.09 -10.30
CA GLY A 485 3.21 1.50 -10.17
C GLY A 485 3.97 2.29 -9.08
N ASP A 486 4.63 1.60 -8.15
CA ASP A 486 5.43 2.25 -7.10
C ASP A 486 6.84 2.61 -7.62
N VAL A 487 7.32 1.95 -8.69
CA VAL A 487 8.57 2.30 -9.37
C VAL A 487 8.37 3.59 -10.14
N GLY A 488 9.23 4.57 -9.91
CA GLY A 488 9.14 5.88 -10.55
C GLY A 488 7.91 6.72 -10.17
N ARG A 489 7.10 6.29 -9.19
CA ARG A 489 5.95 7.08 -8.69
C ARG A 489 6.35 8.47 -8.27
N ILE A 490 7.54 8.61 -7.72
CA ILE A 490 8.11 9.88 -7.30
C ILE A 490 8.33 10.83 -8.47
N LEU A 491 8.79 10.31 -9.61
CA LEU A 491 9.01 11.12 -10.81
C LEU A 491 7.71 11.75 -11.35
N ARG A 492 6.59 11.07 -11.17
CA ARG A 492 5.27 11.58 -11.58
C ARG A 492 4.72 12.64 -10.63
N THR A 493 5.24 12.70 -9.41
CA THR A 493 4.77 13.60 -8.35
C THR A 493 5.62 14.88 -8.26
N PHE A 494 6.84 14.87 -8.81
CA PHE A 494 7.80 15.95 -8.64
C PHE A 494 7.89 16.88 -9.85
N LYS A 495 7.88 18.19 -9.57
CA LYS A 495 8.33 19.23 -10.47
C LYS A 495 9.85 19.38 -10.33
N ILE A 496 10.63 18.67 -11.13
CA ILE A 496 12.08 18.80 -11.10
C ILE A 496 12.49 19.79 -12.19
N LYS A 497 13.36 20.72 -11.83
CA LYS A 497 13.82 21.77 -12.77
C LYS A 497 14.96 21.31 -13.69
N LYS A 498 15.51 20.11 -13.49
CA LYS A 498 16.66 19.56 -14.23
C LYS A 498 16.43 18.08 -14.54
N ASN A 499 17.18 17.53 -15.48
CA ASN A 499 17.17 16.10 -15.83
C ASN A 499 17.51 15.24 -14.62
N VAL A 500 16.79 14.16 -14.42
CA VAL A 500 16.97 13.23 -13.29
C VAL A 500 17.40 11.88 -13.82
N GLU A 501 18.50 11.37 -13.28
CA GLU A 501 18.94 10.00 -13.51
C GLU A 501 18.27 9.05 -12.54
N VAL A 502 17.61 8.00 -13.04
CA VAL A 502 17.02 6.94 -12.25
C VAL A 502 17.78 5.65 -12.47
N THR A 503 18.35 5.12 -11.42
CA THR A 503 19.01 3.82 -11.45
C THR A 503 18.05 2.75 -10.97
N ASP A 504 17.55 1.92 -11.89
CA ASP A 504 16.69 0.76 -11.59
C ASP A 504 17.53 -0.52 -11.68
N ASN A 505 17.76 -1.15 -10.53
CA ASN A 505 18.58 -2.34 -10.43
C ASN A 505 17.71 -3.62 -10.39
N GLY A 506 16.90 -3.90 -11.41
CA GLY A 506 16.24 -5.19 -11.36
C GLY A 506 14.94 -5.45 -12.10
N LYS A 507 14.81 -5.06 -13.34
CA LYS A 507 13.56 -5.32 -14.09
C LYS A 507 13.56 -6.50 -15.05
N ASP A 508 14.69 -7.10 -15.39
CA ASP A 508 14.72 -8.04 -16.51
C ASP A 508 14.95 -9.52 -16.19
N ASP A 509 14.89 -9.97 -14.93
CA ASP A 509 15.10 -11.38 -14.60
C ASP A 509 14.10 -11.91 -13.53
N PHE A 510 12.79 -11.83 -13.82
CA PHE A 510 11.81 -12.72 -13.17
C PHE A 510 10.58 -12.94 -14.06
#